data_ec494380bb61e0066f8c6db284f09723
#
_entry.id   ec494380bb61e0066f8c6db284f09723
#
_cell.length_a   1.000
_cell.length_b   1.000
_cell.length_c   1.000
_cell.angle_alpha   90.00
_cell.angle_beta   90.00
_cell.angle_gamma   90.00
#
_symmetry.space_group_name_H-M   'P 1'
#
loop_
_entity.id
_entity.type
_entity.pdbx_description
1 polymer ?
#
loop_
_entity_poly.entity_id
_entity_poly.type
_entity_poly.pdbx_seq_one_letter_code
_entity_poly.pdbx_strand_id
1 'polypeptide(L)'
;MVIFFMNILITGAASGIGYLTALTLAKRGNTVYLTFHTDKEVSNLKEKIDDLENIIIMKIDITKKQDIKKVLDLNIDVLINNAAIAVGGSIIETDIDDMRKNFEINVFSSFRLLKLVLKQMMEKDKGRIIVMSSLIGHLSLPFTGIYSATKTSISCMVSCLQKELFLQGSNVNVIIIEPGLYHTGFNNVFIDSKYNGGKYFEDIKSELYNLEHAILKLGEVKKLDSIVIKIVRAVEDEKPKKIYTAPYIQSKLVKLYSMFK
;
A
#
# COMPACT_ATOMS: atom_id res chain seq x y z
N MET A 1 -13.33 -26.75 -10.28
CA MET A 1 -13.01 -25.47 -9.63
C MET A 1 -13.66 -24.38 -10.49
N VAL A 2 -14.73 -23.76 -10.02
CA VAL A 2 -15.38 -22.66 -10.77
C VAL A 2 -14.48 -21.44 -10.62
N ILE A 3 -13.83 -21.02 -11.71
CA ILE A 3 -13.00 -19.80 -11.72
C ILE A 3 -14.01 -18.64 -11.82
N PHE A 4 -14.25 -17.95 -10.70
CA PHE A 4 -14.96 -16.69 -10.71
C PHE A 4 -13.96 -15.58 -11.04
N PHE A 5 -14.13 -14.96 -12.20
CA PHE A 5 -13.38 -13.74 -12.54
C PHE A 5 -13.90 -12.59 -11.67
N MET A 6 -13.00 -11.85 -11.08
CA MET A 6 -13.29 -10.75 -10.14
C MET A 6 -12.99 -9.40 -10.78
N ASN A 7 -13.75 -8.39 -10.39
CA ASN A 7 -13.47 -6.99 -10.66
C ASN A 7 -12.60 -6.43 -9.54
N ILE A 8 -11.34 -6.13 -9.84
CA ILE A 8 -10.32 -5.74 -8.87
C ILE A 8 -9.88 -4.31 -9.12
N LEU A 9 -10.07 -3.43 -8.15
CA LEU A 9 -9.54 -2.06 -8.18
C LEU A 9 -8.22 -1.99 -7.42
N ILE A 10 -7.17 -1.45 -8.06
CA ILE A 10 -5.84 -1.28 -7.44
C ILE A 10 -5.45 0.19 -7.51
N THR A 11 -5.27 0.85 -6.35
CA THR A 11 -4.85 2.24 -6.30
C THR A 11 -3.33 2.37 -6.37
N GLY A 12 -2.84 3.43 -7.05
CA GLY A 12 -1.40 3.68 -7.17
C GLY A 12 -0.65 2.52 -7.85
N ALA A 13 -1.23 1.98 -8.91
CA ALA A 13 -0.72 0.79 -9.58
C ALA A 13 0.13 1.11 -10.84
N ALA A 14 0.58 2.34 -10.99
CA ALA A 14 1.44 2.73 -12.12
C ALA A 14 2.86 2.13 -12.06
N SER A 15 3.29 1.66 -10.91
CA SER A 15 4.64 1.09 -10.72
C SER A 15 4.70 0.12 -9.54
N GLY A 16 5.86 -0.50 -9.36
CA GLY A 16 6.20 -1.28 -8.16
C GLY A 16 5.26 -2.46 -7.88
N ILE A 17 4.92 -2.63 -6.61
CA ILE A 17 4.10 -3.75 -6.12
C ILE A 17 2.70 -3.72 -6.73
N GLY A 18 2.07 -2.54 -6.79
CA GLY A 18 0.73 -2.38 -7.36
C GLY A 18 0.66 -2.79 -8.83
N TYR A 19 1.63 -2.36 -9.63
CA TYR A 19 1.73 -2.68 -11.05
C TYR A 19 1.90 -4.19 -11.29
N LEU A 20 2.90 -4.81 -10.64
CA LEU A 20 3.15 -6.24 -10.83
C LEU A 20 1.98 -7.10 -10.33
N THR A 21 1.29 -6.64 -9.26
CA THR A 21 0.06 -7.27 -8.77
C THR A 21 -1.05 -7.19 -9.82
N ALA A 22 -1.23 -6.02 -10.45
CA ALA A 22 -2.23 -5.82 -11.50
C ALA A 22 -2.00 -6.78 -12.68
N LEU A 23 -0.76 -6.83 -13.19
CA LEU A 23 -0.39 -7.76 -14.28
C LEU A 23 -0.64 -9.22 -13.88
N THR A 24 -0.25 -9.59 -12.67
CA THR A 24 -0.38 -10.98 -12.20
C THR A 24 -1.85 -11.39 -12.10
N LEU A 25 -2.71 -10.52 -11.55
CA LEU A 25 -4.14 -10.80 -11.40
C LEU A 25 -4.88 -10.77 -12.75
N ALA A 26 -4.49 -9.89 -13.68
CA ALA A 26 -5.04 -9.86 -15.02
C ALA A 26 -4.70 -11.13 -15.81
N LYS A 27 -3.45 -11.59 -15.76
CA LYS A 27 -3.02 -12.87 -16.38
C LYS A 27 -3.75 -14.09 -15.81
N ARG A 28 -4.37 -13.97 -14.64
CA ARG A 28 -5.21 -15.00 -14.02
C ARG A 28 -6.68 -14.87 -14.40
N GLY A 29 -7.01 -13.98 -15.35
CA GLY A 29 -8.35 -13.80 -15.92
C GLY A 29 -9.22 -12.74 -15.24
N ASN A 30 -8.75 -12.08 -14.18
CA ASN A 30 -9.52 -11.06 -13.49
C ASN A 30 -9.58 -9.76 -14.30
N THR A 31 -10.68 -9.01 -14.22
CA THR A 31 -10.74 -7.62 -14.71
C THR A 31 -10.09 -6.70 -13.70
N VAL A 32 -9.05 -5.98 -14.10
CA VAL A 32 -8.26 -5.12 -13.21
C VAL A 32 -8.40 -3.66 -13.59
N TYR A 33 -8.99 -2.86 -12.70
CA TYR A 33 -8.99 -1.40 -12.77
C TYR A 33 -7.68 -0.89 -12.15
N LEU A 34 -6.71 -0.59 -12.99
CA LEU A 34 -5.42 -0.06 -12.62
C LEU A 34 -5.50 1.46 -12.52
N THR A 35 -5.25 2.04 -11.34
CA THR A 35 -5.34 3.49 -11.19
C THR A 35 -3.99 4.18 -11.04
N PHE A 36 -3.95 5.39 -11.56
CA PHE A 36 -2.82 6.33 -11.48
C PHE A 36 -3.37 7.72 -11.12
N HIS A 37 -2.49 8.65 -10.72
CA HIS A 37 -2.93 10.00 -10.32
C HIS A 37 -2.42 11.11 -11.24
N THR A 38 -1.35 10.90 -12.01
CA THR A 38 -0.79 11.87 -12.96
C THR A 38 -0.71 11.33 -14.39
N ASP A 39 -0.92 12.19 -15.38
CA ASP A 39 -0.88 11.79 -16.80
C ASP A 39 0.51 11.30 -17.25
N LYS A 40 1.58 11.76 -16.57
CA LYS A 40 2.95 11.30 -16.83
C LYS A 40 3.13 9.79 -16.56
N GLU A 41 2.32 9.21 -15.68
CA GLU A 41 2.39 7.77 -15.38
C GLU A 41 1.77 6.91 -16.49
N VAL A 42 0.85 7.47 -17.29
CA VAL A 42 0.08 6.71 -18.30
C VAL A 42 0.88 6.34 -19.54
N SER A 43 1.69 7.26 -20.05
CA SER A 43 2.46 7.03 -21.29
C SER A 43 3.35 5.80 -21.18
N ASN A 44 4.00 5.63 -20.02
CA ASN A 44 4.86 4.46 -19.76
C ASN A 44 4.09 3.16 -19.49
N LEU A 45 2.79 3.27 -19.11
CA LEU A 45 1.96 2.10 -18.78
C LEU A 45 1.36 1.47 -20.04
N LYS A 46 0.84 2.29 -20.97
CA LYS A 46 0.15 1.78 -22.16
C LYS A 46 1.03 0.83 -22.98
N GLU A 47 2.29 1.22 -23.23
CA GLU A 47 3.24 0.39 -23.98
C GLU A 47 3.55 -0.97 -23.31
N LYS A 48 3.35 -1.06 -21.99
CA LYS A 48 3.70 -2.26 -21.21
C LYS A 48 2.56 -3.23 -20.99
N ILE A 49 1.33 -2.83 -21.30
CA ILE A 49 0.10 -3.61 -21.02
C ILE A 49 -0.76 -3.84 -22.26
N ASP A 50 -0.28 -3.46 -23.45
CA ASP A 50 -1.04 -3.54 -24.72
C ASP A 50 -1.62 -4.95 -25.02
N ASP A 51 -1.02 -6.00 -24.46
CA ASP A 51 -1.47 -7.39 -24.68
C ASP A 51 -2.55 -7.87 -23.67
N LEU A 52 -3.02 -7.01 -22.74
CA LEU A 52 -3.95 -7.41 -21.68
C LEU A 52 -5.28 -6.62 -21.75
N GLU A 53 -6.21 -7.13 -22.53
CA GLU A 53 -7.54 -6.52 -22.72
C GLU A 53 -8.38 -6.38 -21.44
N ASN A 54 -8.06 -7.15 -20.41
CA ASN A 54 -8.73 -7.13 -19.11
C ASN A 54 -8.11 -6.18 -18.09
N ILE A 55 -7.19 -5.31 -18.49
CA ILE A 55 -6.71 -4.17 -17.70
C ILE A 55 -7.36 -2.88 -18.18
N ILE A 56 -8.09 -2.23 -17.28
CA ILE A 56 -8.73 -0.94 -17.51
C ILE A 56 -7.94 0.13 -16.74
N ILE A 57 -7.30 1.04 -17.47
CA ILE A 57 -6.52 2.12 -16.88
C ILE A 57 -7.44 3.29 -16.52
N MET A 58 -7.39 3.76 -15.27
CA MET A 58 -8.22 4.85 -14.79
C MET A 58 -7.41 5.92 -14.06
N LYS A 59 -7.68 7.19 -14.35
CA LYS A 59 -7.14 8.30 -13.55
C LYS A 59 -8.00 8.51 -12.32
N ILE A 60 -7.45 8.18 -11.16
CA ILE A 60 -8.08 8.38 -9.84
C ILE A 60 -7.05 8.94 -8.87
N ASP A 61 -7.24 10.19 -8.50
CA ASP A 61 -6.54 10.82 -7.38
C ASP A 61 -7.38 10.58 -6.11
N ILE A 62 -6.89 9.75 -5.21
CA ILE A 62 -7.62 9.37 -3.99
C ILE A 62 -7.87 10.55 -3.04
N THR A 63 -7.18 11.68 -3.21
CA THR A 63 -7.42 12.91 -2.44
C THR A 63 -8.65 13.67 -2.94
N LYS A 64 -9.08 13.44 -4.17
CA LYS A 64 -10.21 14.14 -4.80
C LYS A 64 -11.51 13.36 -4.65
N LYS A 65 -12.47 13.94 -3.94
CA LYS A 65 -13.79 13.32 -3.72
C LYS A 65 -14.51 12.96 -5.02
N GLN A 66 -14.33 13.78 -6.09
CA GLN A 66 -14.96 13.54 -7.39
C GLN A 66 -14.37 12.29 -8.09
N ASP A 67 -13.05 12.08 -7.97
CA ASP A 67 -12.41 10.90 -8.56
C ASP A 67 -12.80 9.62 -7.83
N ILE A 68 -12.87 9.66 -6.50
CA ILE A 68 -13.32 8.52 -5.69
C ILE A 68 -14.75 8.10 -6.05
N LYS A 69 -15.64 9.06 -6.37
CA LYS A 69 -17.03 8.73 -6.75
C LYS A 69 -17.12 7.90 -8.03
N LYS A 70 -16.15 7.99 -8.95
CA LYS A 70 -16.11 7.15 -10.17
C LYS A 70 -16.08 5.65 -9.85
N VAL A 71 -15.62 5.30 -8.65
CA VAL A 71 -15.55 3.90 -8.19
C VAL A 71 -16.95 3.33 -7.87
N LEU A 72 -17.94 4.19 -7.61
CA LEU A 72 -19.31 3.75 -7.29
C LEU A 72 -20.00 3.03 -8.46
N ASP A 73 -19.65 3.40 -9.68
CA ASP A 73 -20.22 2.82 -10.90
C ASP A 73 -19.55 1.49 -11.28
N LEU A 74 -18.47 1.13 -10.56
CA LEU A 74 -17.73 -0.12 -10.75
C LEU A 74 -18.27 -1.18 -9.78
N ASN A 75 -18.57 -2.35 -10.29
CA ASN A 75 -18.98 -3.49 -9.47
C ASN A 75 -17.73 -4.18 -8.90
N ILE A 76 -17.09 -3.57 -7.89
CA ILE A 76 -15.82 -4.02 -7.33
C ILE A 76 -16.03 -5.21 -6.38
N ASP A 77 -15.34 -6.32 -6.67
CA ASP A 77 -15.25 -7.50 -5.79
C ASP A 77 -14.07 -7.39 -4.83
N VAL A 78 -12.97 -6.79 -5.29
CA VAL A 78 -11.75 -6.62 -4.48
C VAL A 78 -11.19 -5.20 -4.65
N LEU A 79 -10.97 -4.51 -3.52
CA LEU A 79 -10.18 -3.28 -3.47
C LEU A 79 -8.79 -3.58 -2.94
N ILE A 80 -7.75 -3.26 -3.70
CA ILE A 80 -6.36 -3.20 -3.23
C ILE A 80 -5.98 -1.73 -3.04
N ASN A 81 -6.06 -1.29 -1.80
CA ASN A 81 -5.77 0.09 -1.40
C ASN A 81 -4.27 0.24 -1.18
N ASN A 82 -3.54 0.55 -2.28
CA ASN A 82 -2.09 0.52 -2.34
C ASN A 82 -1.45 1.91 -2.46
N ALA A 83 -2.15 2.91 -2.98
CA ALA A 83 -1.62 4.26 -3.13
C ALA A 83 -1.11 4.84 -1.81
N ALA A 84 0.12 5.33 -1.81
CA ALA A 84 0.75 5.96 -0.64
C ALA A 84 1.91 6.86 -1.08
N ILE A 85 2.27 7.79 -0.23
CA ILE A 85 3.52 8.55 -0.29
C ILE A 85 4.37 8.24 0.93
N ALA A 86 5.67 8.49 0.81
CA ALA A 86 6.60 8.43 1.94
C ALA A 86 7.27 9.77 2.12
N VAL A 87 6.99 10.41 3.25
CA VAL A 87 7.71 11.58 3.74
C VAL A 87 8.45 11.17 5.01
N GLY A 88 9.76 11.29 4.99
CA GLY A 88 10.63 11.10 6.14
C GLY A 88 11.22 12.44 6.57
N GLY A 89 11.94 12.41 7.68
CA GLY A 89 12.63 13.57 8.22
C GLY A 89 12.63 13.59 9.74
N SER A 90 13.43 14.49 10.29
CA SER A 90 13.43 14.76 11.72
C SER A 90 12.06 15.28 12.16
N ILE A 91 11.52 14.76 13.24
CA ILE A 91 10.21 15.20 13.78
C ILE A 91 10.23 16.69 14.15
N ILE A 92 11.36 17.19 14.61
CA ILE A 92 11.49 18.60 15.02
C ILE A 92 11.65 19.55 13.82
N GLU A 93 12.13 19.07 12.67
CA GLU A 93 12.44 19.90 11.50
C GLU A 93 11.44 19.76 10.37
N THR A 94 10.72 18.65 10.30
CA THR A 94 9.75 18.43 9.22
C THR A 94 8.55 19.37 9.38
N ASP A 95 8.20 20.06 8.30
CA ASP A 95 7.04 20.94 8.26
C ASP A 95 5.76 20.18 8.61
N ILE A 96 4.91 20.82 9.40
CA ILE A 96 3.64 20.23 9.82
C ILE A 96 2.69 19.99 8.63
N ASP A 97 2.82 20.75 7.56
CA ASP A 97 2.00 20.55 6.36
C ASP A 97 2.46 19.33 5.56
N ASP A 98 3.75 18.99 5.55
CA ASP A 98 4.25 17.73 5.03
C ASP A 98 3.77 16.53 5.87
N MET A 99 3.74 16.67 7.19
CA MET A 99 3.12 15.68 8.08
C MET A 99 1.64 15.49 7.77
N ARG A 100 0.88 16.59 7.66
CA ARG A 100 -0.55 16.57 7.31
C ARG A 100 -0.78 15.91 5.96
N LYS A 101 0.02 16.24 4.95
CA LYS A 101 -0.07 15.65 3.61
C LYS A 101 0.15 14.15 3.63
N ASN A 102 1.12 13.67 4.42
CA ASN A 102 1.38 12.24 4.57
C ASN A 102 0.18 11.50 5.18
N PHE A 103 -0.40 12.07 6.25
CA PHE A 103 -1.62 11.53 6.87
C PHE A 103 -2.84 11.66 5.96
N GLU A 104 -3.01 12.78 5.26
CA GLU A 104 -4.13 12.97 4.33
C GLU A 104 -4.14 11.91 3.24
N ILE A 105 -3.00 11.64 2.61
CA ILE A 105 -2.93 10.65 1.53
C ILE A 105 -2.99 9.23 2.08
N ASN A 106 -2.10 8.88 3.00
CA ASN A 106 -1.93 7.49 3.43
C ASN A 106 -3.07 6.99 4.32
N VAL A 107 -3.66 7.87 5.14
CA VAL A 107 -4.68 7.50 6.10
C VAL A 107 -6.06 8.00 5.66
N PHE A 108 -6.28 9.31 5.63
CA PHE A 108 -7.64 9.84 5.46
C PHE A 108 -8.22 9.56 4.08
N SER A 109 -7.48 9.82 3.00
CA SER A 109 -7.95 9.56 1.63
C SER A 109 -8.07 8.07 1.36
N SER A 110 -7.13 7.27 1.84
CA SER A 110 -7.16 5.81 1.79
C SER A 110 -8.42 5.26 2.45
N PHE A 111 -8.74 5.70 3.68
CA PHE A 111 -9.95 5.26 4.38
C PHE A 111 -11.24 5.86 3.80
N ARG A 112 -11.20 7.03 3.18
CA ARG A 112 -12.35 7.59 2.46
C ARG A 112 -12.78 6.67 1.31
N LEU A 113 -11.83 6.21 0.50
CA LEU A 113 -12.09 5.24 -0.55
C LEU A 113 -12.54 3.88 0.02
N LEU A 114 -11.82 3.37 1.02
CA LEU A 114 -12.16 2.12 1.71
C LEU A 114 -13.60 2.14 2.20
N LYS A 115 -14.02 3.17 2.93
CA LYS A 115 -15.39 3.29 3.46
C LYS A 115 -16.44 3.33 2.37
N LEU A 116 -16.13 3.94 1.22
CA LEU A 116 -17.05 4.00 0.08
C LEU A 116 -17.29 2.61 -0.50
N VAL A 117 -16.23 1.88 -0.79
CA VAL A 117 -16.29 0.52 -1.35
C VAL A 117 -16.85 -0.47 -0.32
N LEU A 118 -16.45 -0.35 0.95
CA LEU A 118 -16.93 -1.22 2.02
C LEU A 118 -18.46 -1.17 2.17
N LYS A 119 -19.07 0.02 2.06
CA LYS A 119 -20.54 0.13 2.11
C LYS A 119 -21.22 -0.70 1.05
N GLN A 120 -20.76 -0.63 -0.21
CA GLN A 120 -21.30 -1.45 -1.29
C GLN A 120 -21.09 -2.95 -1.07
N MET A 121 -19.93 -3.34 -0.51
CA MET A 121 -19.63 -4.73 -0.16
C MET A 121 -20.51 -5.24 0.97
N MET A 122 -20.78 -4.40 1.99
CA MET A 122 -21.68 -4.77 3.10
C MET A 122 -23.13 -4.94 2.64
N GLU A 123 -23.62 -4.12 1.71
CA GLU A 123 -24.96 -4.28 1.12
C GLU A 123 -25.14 -5.62 0.40
N LYS A 124 -24.05 -6.14 -0.19
CA LYS A 124 -24.02 -7.44 -0.87
C LYS A 124 -23.59 -8.58 0.06
N ASP A 125 -23.16 -8.27 1.28
CA ASP A 125 -22.49 -9.14 2.25
C ASP A 125 -21.37 -9.99 1.61
N LYS A 126 -20.64 -9.39 0.67
CA LYS A 126 -19.56 -10.05 -0.09
C LYS A 126 -18.55 -9.03 -0.58
N GLY A 127 -17.26 -9.35 -0.45
CA GLY A 127 -16.17 -8.55 -0.99
C GLY A 127 -14.89 -8.67 -0.19
N ARG A 128 -13.81 -8.10 -0.73
CA ARG A 128 -12.50 -8.06 -0.07
C ARG A 128 -11.87 -6.68 -0.18
N ILE A 129 -11.31 -6.23 0.91
CA ILE A 129 -10.50 -5.02 0.94
C ILE A 129 -9.12 -5.38 1.45
N ILE A 130 -8.11 -5.13 0.62
CA ILE A 130 -6.71 -5.37 0.92
C ILE A 130 -6.04 -4.02 1.11
N VAL A 131 -5.45 -3.79 2.28
CA VAL A 131 -4.84 -2.50 2.64
C VAL A 131 -3.34 -2.67 2.79
N MET A 132 -2.59 -1.86 2.06
CA MET A 132 -1.13 -1.88 2.09
C MET A 132 -0.61 -1.07 3.28
N SER A 133 -0.20 -1.76 4.34
CA SER A 133 0.58 -1.19 5.44
C SER A 133 2.10 -1.30 5.15
N SER A 134 2.92 -1.58 6.13
CA SER A 134 4.35 -1.85 5.99
C SER A 134 4.91 -2.44 7.27
N LEU A 135 5.99 -3.22 7.17
CA LEU A 135 6.76 -3.66 8.33
C LEU A 135 7.34 -2.49 9.14
N ILE A 136 7.59 -1.34 8.51
CA ILE A 136 8.09 -0.14 9.19
C ILE A 136 7.09 0.41 10.24
N GLY A 137 5.79 0.12 10.09
CA GLY A 137 4.79 0.47 11.10
C GLY A 137 5.01 -0.16 12.47
N HIS A 138 5.83 -1.20 12.55
CA HIS A 138 6.22 -1.85 13.82
C HIS A 138 7.55 -1.32 14.37
N LEU A 139 8.22 -0.42 13.66
CA LEU A 139 9.56 0.08 13.98
C LEU A 139 9.51 1.55 14.39
N SER A 140 10.34 1.91 15.36
CA SER A 140 10.57 3.31 15.77
C SER A 140 12.02 3.66 15.43
N LEU A 141 12.25 3.97 14.15
CA LEU A 141 13.56 4.34 13.65
C LEU A 141 13.69 5.87 13.52
N PRO A 142 14.86 6.47 13.76
CA PRO A 142 15.09 7.88 13.50
C PRO A 142 14.68 8.27 12.08
N PHE A 143 14.20 9.50 11.90
CA PHE A 143 13.81 10.10 10.62
C PHE A 143 12.70 9.36 9.83
N THR A 144 12.07 8.32 10.41
CA THR A 144 10.97 7.59 9.79
C THR A 144 9.62 7.85 10.45
N GLY A 145 9.60 8.62 11.55
CA GLY A 145 8.47 8.72 12.48
C GLY A 145 7.14 9.06 11.81
N ILE A 146 7.14 10.01 10.87
CA ILE A 146 5.92 10.45 10.18
C ILE A 146 5.31 9.33 9.35
N TYR A 147 6.12 8.70 8.47
CA TYR A 147 5.67 7.60 7.63
C TYR A 147 5.29 6.38 8.45
N SER A 148 6.13 6.00 9.44
CA SER A 148 5.84 4.88 10.36
C SER A 148 4.51 5.09 11.08
N ALA A 149 4.23 6.31 11.58
CA ALA A 149 2.97 6.65 12.25
C ALA A 149 1.76 6.44 11.33
N THR A 150 1.85 6.82 10.04
CA THR A 150 0.74 6.55 9.09
C THR A 150 0.50 5.06 8.91
N LYS A 151 1.56 4.25 8.82
CA LYS A 151 1.43 2.79 8.62
C LYS A 151 0.96 2.07 9.89
N THR A 152 1.40 2.53 11.07
CA THR A 152 0.86 2.07 12.36
C THR A 152 -0.63 2.39 12.49
N SER A 153 -1.03 3.61 12.14
CA SER A 153 -2.44 4.03 12.15
C SER A 153 -3.30 3.16 11.25
N ILE A 154 -2.85 2.88 10.02
CA ILE A 154 -3.53 1.98 9.08
C ILE A 154 -3.70 0.59 9.69
N SER A 155 -2.63 -0.02 10.20
CA SER A 155 -2.68 -1.37 10.78
C SER A 155 -3.63 -1.44 11.98
N CYS A 156 -3.60 -0.44 12.85
CA CYS A 156 -4.50 -0.35 14.00
C CYS A 156 -5.97 -0.21 13.57
N MET A 157 -6.29 0.77 12.70
CA MET A 157 -7.67 1.03 12.25
C MET A 157 -8.25 -0.17 11.48
N VAL A 158 -7.46 -0.82 10.62
CA VAL A 158 -7.90 -2.01 9.90
C VAL A 158 -8.12 -3.19 10.85
N SER A 159 -7.26 -3.36 11.86
CA SER A 159 -7.44 -4.41 12.87
C SER A 159 -8.69 -4.20 13.73
N CYS A 160 -9.07 -2.95 14.02
CA CYS A 160 -10.35 -2.63 14.66
C CYS A 160 -11.51 -2.96 13.73
N LEU A 161 -11.46 -2.53 12.47
CA LEU A 161 -12.49 -2.80 11.47
C LEU A 161 -12.71 -4.31 11.26
N GLN A 162 -11.66 -5.12 11.24
CA GLN A 162 -11.77 -6.59 11.17
C GLN A 162 -12.58 -7.17 12.32
N LYS A 163 -12.45 -6.61 13.53
CA LYS A 163 -13.22 -7.02 14.72
C LYS A 163 -14.66 -6.55 14.63
N GLU A 164 -14.89 -5.31 14.18
CA GLU A 164 -16.23 -4.75 13.97
C GLU A 164 -17.05 -5.58 12.99
N LEU A 165 -16.47 -5.93 11.83
CA LEU A 165 -17.12 -6.78 10.84
C LEU A 165 -17.39 -8.20 11.37
N PHE A 166 -16.46 -8.74 12.16
CA PHE A 166 -16.68 -10.04 12.82
C PHE A 166 -17.84 -9.98 13.82
N LEU A 167 -17.94 -8.94 14.64
CA LEU A 167 -19.05 -8.76 15.59
C LEU A 167 -20.39 -8.62 14.87
N GLN A 168 -20.39 -8.06 13.67
CA GLN A 168 -21.58 -7.92 12.83
C GLN A 168 -21.94 -9.20 12.07
N GLY A 169 -21.09 -10.23 12.08
CA GLY A 169 -21.28 -11.45 11.30
C GLY A 169 -21.14 -11.26 9.78
N SER A 170 -20.43 -10.20 9.34
CA SER A 170 -20.27 -9.89 7.92
C SER A 170 -19.32 -10.85 7.23
N ASN A 171 -19.65 -11.25 5.98
CA ASN A 171 -18.81 -12.05 5.10
C ASN A 171 -17.74 -11.22 4.34
N VAL A 172 -17.71 -9.88 4.51
CA VAL A 172 -16.69 -9.02 3.91
C VAL A 172 -15.36 -9.20 4.63
N ASN A 173 -14.29 -9.45 3.85
CA ASN A 173 -12.95 -9.64 4.39
C ASN A 173 -12.11 -8.38 4.22
N VAL A 174 -11.54 -7.86 5.31
CA VAL A 174 -10.53 -6.80 5.27
C VAL A 174 -9.20 -7.37 5.69
N ILE A 175 -8.14 -7.13 4.88
CA ILE A 175 -6.86 -7.83 4.99
C ILE A 175 -5.73 -6.80 4.97
N ILE A 176 -4.73 -6.99 5.82
CA ILE A 176 -3.52 -6.16 5.87
C ILE A 176 -2.40 -6.85 5.11
N ILE A 177 -1.71 -6.12 4.26
CA ILE A 177 -0.43 -6.53 3.68
C ILE A 177 0.66 -5.65 4.25
N GLU A 178 1.72 -6.25 4.76
CA GLU A 178 2.88 -5.56 5.33
C GLU A 178 4.15 -5.92 4.55
N PRO A 179 4.46 -5.15 3.49
CA PRO A 179 5.74 -5.28 2.78
C PRO A 179 6.91 -4.83 3.65
N GLY A 180 8.04 -5.50 3.48
CA GLY A 180 9.34 -5.00 3.91
C GLY A 180 10.02 -4.17 2.82
N LEU A 181 11.34 -4.23 2.75
CA LEU A 181 12.15 -3.50 1.79
C LEU A 181 12.17 -4.22 0.44
N TYR A 182 11.49 -3.64 -0.53
CA TYR A 182 11.47 -4.10 -1.92
C TYR A 182 11.99 -3.03 -2.86
N HIS A 183 12.72 -3.44 -3.89
CA HIS A 183 13.28 -2.55 -4.92
C HIS A 183 12.19 -2.07 -5.88
N THR A 184 11.53 -0.99 -5.51
CA THR A 184 10.43 -0.36 -6.27
C THR A 184 10.70 1.10 -6.63
N GLY A 185 11.82 1.66 -6.18
CA GLY A 185 12.11 3.09 -6.21
C GLY A 185 11.49 3.89 -5.05
N PHE A 186 10.47 3.35 -4.39
CA PHE A 186 9.79 4.03 -3.28
C PHE A 186 10.72 4.33 -2.11
N ASN A 187 11.61 3.39 -1.76
CA ASN A 187 12.55 3.56 -0.66
C ASN A 187 13.58 4.65 -0.94
N ASN A 188 14.02 4.82 -2.18
CA ASN A 188 14.95 5.90 -2.55
C ASN A 188 14.27 7.26 -2.34
N VAL A 189 13.05 7.44 -2.87
CA VAL A 189 12.26 8.66 -2.65
C VAL A 189 12.07 8.94 -1.15
N PHE A 190 11.84 7.89 -0.36
CA PHE A 190 11.71 8.01 1.09
C PHE A 190 12.99 8.49 1.77
N ILE A 191 14.15 7.89 1.44
CA ILE A 191 15.44 8.31 2.00
C ILE A 191 15.77 9.75 1.56
N ASP A 192 15.61 10.04 0.27
CA ASP A 192 15.88 11.38 -0.25
C ASP A 192 15.04 12.45 0.46
N SER A 193 13.78 12.14 0.79
CA SER A 193 12.90 13.07 1.51
C SER A 193 13.34 13.37 2.94
N LYS A 194 14.04 12.45 3.60
CA LYS A 194 14.45 12.60 5.02
C LYS A 194 15.48 13.70 5.24
N TYR A 195 16.29 13.95 4.22
CA TYR A 195 17.47 14.79 4.35
C TYR A 195 17.35 16.11 3.58
N ASN A 196 16.14 16.47 3.16
CA ASN A 196 15.86 17.73 2.50
C ASN A 196 15.68 18.85 3.54
N GLY A 197 16.75 19.65 3.71
CA GLY A 197 16.76 20.75 4.67
C GLY A 197 17.03 20.29 6.11
N GLY A 198 16.99 21.23 7.01
CA GLY A 198 17.20 21.00 8.43
C GLY A 198 18.48 21.67 8.96
N LYS A 199 18.44 22.04 10.25
CA LYS A 199 19.51 22.75 10.92
C LYS A 199 20.16 21.90 12.04
N TYR A 200 19.33 21.12 12.73
CA TYR A 200 19.77 20.43 13.96
C TYR A 200 20.57 19.16 13.70
N PHE A 201 20.46 18.57 12.51
CA PHE A 201 21.11 17.30 12.18
C PHE A 201 22.05 17.42 10.98
N GLU A 202 22.48 18.64 10.62
CA GLU A 202 23.31 18.89 9.43
C GLU A 202 24.65 18.13 9.50
N ASP A 203 25.28 18.09 10.67
CA ASP A 203 26.60 17.47 10.87
C ASP A 203 26.60 15.95 10.59
N ILE A 204 25.49 15.26 10.84
CA ILE A 204 25.38 13.79 10.66
C ILE A 204 24.61 13.38 9.42
N LYS A 205 24.04 14.34 8.68
CA LYS A 205 23.16 14.12 7.55
C LYS A 205 23.78 13.27 6.45
N SER A 206 24.99 13.61 6.01
CA SER A 206 25.68 12.90 4.94
C SER A 206 26.02 11.45 5.32
N GLU A 207 26.45 11.23 6.57
CA GLU A 207 26.76 9.89 7.06
C GLU A 207 25.52 9.00 7.14
N LEU A 208 24.42 9.54 7.66
CA LEU A 208 23.15 8.83 7.76
C LEU A 208 22.57 8.51 6.38
N TYR A 209 22.63 9.47 5.45
CA TYR A 209 22.20 9.26 4.06
C TYR A 209 22.95 8.11 3.40
N ASN A 210 24.29 8.12 3.51
CA ASN A 210 25.13 7.08 2.94
C ASN A 210 24.89 5.72 3.60
N LEU A 211 24.73 5.69 4.93
CA LEU A 211 24.45 4.47 5.68
C LEU A 211 23.10 3.87 5.26
N GLU A 212 22.05 4.68 5.15
CA GLU A 212 20.74 4.20 4.74
C GLU A 212 20.72 3.66 3.31
N HIS A 213 21.39 4.33 2.38
CA HIS A 213 21.56 3.81 1.02
C HIS A 213 22.36 2.50 0.99
N ALA A 214 23.38 2.35 1.82
CA ALA A 214 24.10 1.09 1.95
C ALA A 214 23.21 -0.03 2.51
N ILE A 215 22.40 0.28 3.53
CA ILE A 215 21.41 -0.67 4.09
C ILE A 215 20.38 -1.07 3.03
N LEU A 216 19.86 -0.13 2.24
CA LEU A 216 18.95 -0.46 1.15
C LEU A 216 19.60 -1.38 0.13
N LYS A 217 20.79 -1.04 -0.33
CA LYS A 217 21.53 -1.83 -1.33
C LYS A 217 21.72 -3.29 -0.89
N LEU A 218 21.91 -3.53 0.39
CA LEU A 218 22.10 -4.86 0.97
C LEU A 218 20.77 -5.55 1.33
N GLY A 219 19.78 -4.79 1.76
CA GLY A 219 18.54 -5.30 2.35
C GLY A 219 17.35 -5.38 1.39
N GLU A 220 17.35 -4.61 0.30
CA GLU A 220 16.23 -4.63 -0.65
C GLU A 220 16.13 -5.94 -1.41
N VAL A 221 14.94 -6.51 -1.39
CA VAL A 221 14.60 -7.67 -2.22
C VAL A 221 14.28 -7.20 -3.63
N LYS A 222 15.10 -7.60 -4.61
CA LYS A 222 14.98 -7.17 -6.01
C LYS A 222 13.73 -7.72 -6.70
N LYS A 223 13.34 -8.97 -6.38
CA LYS A 223 12.16 -9.62 -6.97
C LYS A 223 10.94 -9.40 -6.09
N LEU A 224 9.84 -8.94 -6.69
CA LEU A 224 8.59 -8.65 -5.98
C LEU A 224 7.71 -9.89 -5.79
N ASP A 225 8.09 -11.06 -6.33
CA ASP A 225 7.26 -12.27 -6.32
C ASP A 225 6.75 -12.65 -4.94
N SER A 226 7.62 -12.55 -3.92
CA SER A 226 7.27 -12.98 -2.56
C SER A 226 6.14 -12.16 -1.94
N ILE A 227 6.02 -10.87 -2.26
CA ILE A 227 4.91 -10.02 -1.80
C ILE A 227 3.70 -10.13 -2.71
N VAL A 228 3.90 -10.20 -4.03
CA VAL A 228 2.81 -10.35 -5.01
C VAL A 228 2.05 -11.66 -4.78
N ILE A 229 2.75 -12.78 -4.52
CA ILE A 229 2.12 -14.05 -4.15
C ILE A 229 1.26 -13.90 -2.89
N LYS A 230 1.68 -13.11 -1.89
CA LYS A 230 0.89 -12.87 -0.68
C LYS A 230 -0.38 -12.07 -0.99
N ILE A 231 -0.27 -11.07 -1.88
CA ILE A 231 -1.43 -10.28 -2.30
C ILE A 231 -2.40 -11.16 -3.12
N VAL A 232 -1.88 -11.96 -4.06
CA VAL A 232 -2.71 -12.90 -4.83
C VAL A 232 -3.46 -13.88 -3.91
N ARG A 233 -2.78 -14.43 -2.90
CA ARG A 233 -3.45 -15.26 -1.90
C ARG A 233 -4.51 -14.49 -1.11
N ALA A 234 -4.25 -13.25 -0.73
CA ALA A 234 -5.25 -12.42 -0.07
C ALA A 234 -6.48 -12.19 -0.95
N VAL A 235 -6.29 -12.11 -2.28
CA VAL A 235 -7.38 -11.98 -3.27
C VAL A 235 -8.14 -13.30 -3.45
N GLU A 236 -7.46 -14.43 -3.57
CA GLU A 236 -8.03 -15.67 -4.11
C GLU A 236 -8.34 -16.74 -3.06
N ASP A 237 -7.60 -16.79 -1.93
CA ASP A 237 -7.83 -17.83 -0.90
C ASP A 237 -9.29 -17.76 -0.41
N GLU A 238 -9.95 -18.88 -0.30
CA GLU A 238 -11.33 -18.97 0.21
C GLU A 238 -11.43 -18.42 1.64
N LYS A 239 -10.43 -18.74 2.47
CA LYS A 239 -10.31 -18.24 3.85
C LYS A 239 -8.99 -17.47 4.00
N PRO A 240 -8.94 -16.20 3.59
CA PRO A 240 -7.70 -15.45 3.65
C PRO A 240 -7.28 -15.15 5.09
N LYS A 241 -5.97 -15.04 5.32
CA LYS A 241 -5.44 -14.57 6.60
C LYS A 241 -5.76 -13.10 6.79
N LYS A 242 -5.89 -12.65 8.03
CA LYS A 242 -6.11 -11.24 8.38
C LYS A 242 -4.90 -10.36 8.05
N ILE A 243 -3.69 -10.92 8.10
CA ILE A 243 -2.42 -10.22 7.83
C ILE A 243 -1.50 -11.13 7.03
N TYR A 244 -0.86 -10.57 6.00
CA TYR A 244 0.22 -11.19 5.24
C TYR A 244 1.46 -10.30 5.28
N THR A 245 2.62 -10.88 5.52
CA THR A 245 3.91 -10.19 5.58
C THR A 245 4.91 -10.83 4.61
N ALA A 246 5.79 -10.04 4.02
CA ALA A 246 6.91 -10.47 3.19
C ALA A 246 7.96 -9.35 3.07
N PRO A 247 9.26 -9.66 2.88
CA PRO A 247 9.84 -10.98 2.76
C PRO A 247 9.96 -11.67 4.13
N TYR A 248 10.12 -13.00 4.12
CA TYR A 248 10.06 -13.82 5.35
C TYR A 248 11.09 -13.40 6.41
N ILE A 249 12.36 -13.21 6.01
CA ILE A 249 13.45 -12.89 6.96
C ILE A 249 13.17 -11.55 7.64
N GLN A 250 12.87 -10.51 6.88
CA GLN A 250 12.58 -9.18 7.43
C GLN A 250 11.36 -9.22 8.36
N SER A 251 10.32 -9.96 7.99
CA SER A 251 9.12 -10.13 8.82
C SER A 251 9.44 -10.79 10.16
N LYS A 252 10.33 -11.77 10.19
CA LYS A 252 10.78 -12.42 11.42
C LYS A 252 11.61 -11.48 12.30
N LEU A 253 12.54 -10.73 11.70
CA LEU A 253 13.37 -9.76 12.42
C LEU A 253 12.53 -8.65 13.06
N VAL A 254 11.57 -8.09 12.31
CA VAL A 254 10.66 -7.06 12.82
C VAL A 254 9.80 -7.61 13.95
N LYS A 255 9.27 -8.84 13.81
CA LYS A 255 8.50 -9.48 14.86
C LYS A 255 9.34 -9.70 16.13
N LEU A 256 10.59 -10.14 15.99
CA LEU A 256 11.49 -10.31 17.11
C LEU A 256 11.74 -8.95 17.80
N TYR A 257 12.06 -7.91 17.03
CA TYR A 257 12.24 -6.56 17.56
C TYR A 257 11.02 -6.06 18.35
N SER A 258 9.81 -6.28 17.83
CA SER A 258 8.57 -5.85 18.48
C SER A 258 8.25 -6.56 19.79
N MET A 259 8.90 -7.69 20.10
CA MET A 259 8.74 -8.41 21.38
C MET A 259 9.61 -7.79 22.50
N PHE A 260 10.62 -6.98 22.16
CA PHE A 260 11.52 -6.32 23.11
C PHE A 260 11.24 -4.81 23.25
N LYS A 261 10.18 -4.33 22.63
CA LYS A 261 9.68 -2.96 22.72
C LYS A 261 8.47 -2.91 23.64
#